data_83e6d657cb43ef7775ea8c211ba7fd32
#
_entry.id   83e6d657cb43ef7775ea8c211ba7fd32
#
_cell.length_a   1.000
_cell.length_b   1.000
_cell.length_c   1.000
_cell.angle_alpha   90.00
_cell.angle_beta   90.00
_cell.angle_gamma   90.00
#
_symmetry.space_group_name_H-M   'P 1'
#
loop_
_entity.id
_entity.type
_entity.pdbx_description
1 polymer ?
#
loop_
_entity_poly.entity_id
_entity_poly.type
_entity_poly.pdbx_seq_one_letter_code
_entity_poly.pdbx_strand_id
1 'polypeptide(L)'
;MIKNLIFDLGGVIMTIDQNEALRRFKELGVADIERRLDPYTQTGIFGDVEEGKVTAEEFRAELSRIVGRTLSFDDCKYGWLGYRKEVPQRNLDALRRLRGEGYRLILLSNTNPFMMSWALTKDFDGGTGSLEDYFYALYLSYRIGVMKPDAKFFQAVIDNEHILPEESLFVDDGPRNIEAARKLGFNTMCPKNGEDWPQALMEMLAK
;
A
#
# COMPACT_ATOMS: atom_id res chain seq x y z
N MET A 1 -12.23 10.94 20.61
CA MET A 1 -12.53 9.49 20.37
C MET A 1 -12.23 9.20 18.90
N ILE A 2 -11.51 8.11 18.62
CA ILE A 2 -11.18 7.70 17.24
C ILE A 2 -12.46 7.23 16.52
N LYS A 3 -12.66 7.69 15.29
CA LYS A 3 -13.78 7.35 14.41
C LYS A 3 -13.29 6.73 13.09
N ASN A 4 -12.12 7.19 12.61
CA ASN A 4 -11.55 6.81 11.33
C ASN A 4 -10.26 6.03 11.55
N LEU A 5 -10.08 4.94 10.82
CA LEU A 5 -8.88 4.13 10.80
C LEU A 5 -8.32 4.12 9.39
N ILE A 6 -7.11 4.66 9.23
CA ILE A 6 -6.45 4.78 7.93
C ILE A 6 -5.28 3.81 7.92
N PHE A 7 -5.28 2.88 6.96
CA PHE A 7 -4.30 1.80 6.89
C PHE A 7 -3.43 1.92 5.64
N ASP A 8 -2.14 1.62 5.78
CA ASP A 8 -1.33 1.20 4.64
C ASP A 8 -1.69 -0.24 4.22
N LEU A 9 -1.33 -0.61 3.00
CA LEU A 9 -1.50 -1.97 2.47
C LEU A 9 -0.28 -2.83 2.78
N GLY A 10 0.88 -2.47 2.23
CA GLY A 10 2.11 -3.23 2.38
C GLY A 10 2.71 -3.09 3.77
N GLY A 11 3.17 -4.19 4.36
CA GLY A 11 3.71 -4.18 5.72
C GLY A 11 2.67 -4.13 6.85
N VAL A 12 1.41 -3.78 6.54
CA VAL A 12 0.31 -3.67 7.51
C VAL A 12 -0.78 -4.70 7.23
N ILE A 13 -1.57 -4.50 6.17
CA ILE A 13 -2.63 -5.46 5.81
C ILE A 13 -2.02 -6.71 5.16
N MET A 14 -1.08 -6.50 4.27
CA MET A 14 -0.34 -7.51 3.53
C MET A 14 1.11 -7.55 4.04
N THR A 15 1.61 -8.74 4.39
CA THR A 15 3.04 -8.94 4.65
C THR A 15 3.81 -8.87 3.34
N ILE A 16 4.92 -8.14 3.32
CA ILE A 16 5.73 -7.94 2.13
C ILE A 16 7.05 -8.71 2.17
N ASP A 17 7.52 -9.12 0.98
CA ASP A 17 8.84 -9.71 0.74
C ASP A 17 9.55 -8.97 -0.39
N GLN A 18 10.38 -8.00 -0.02
CA GLN A 18 11.16 -7.24 -1.00
C GLN A 18 12.15 -8.11 -1.76
N ASN A 19 12.78 -9.09 -1.11
CA ASN A 19 13.78 -9.94 -1.75
C ASN A 19 13.18 -10.75 -2.89
N GLU A 20 11.95 -11.22 -2.71
CA GLU A 20 11.24 -11.94 -3.76
C GLU A 20 10.89 -11.01 -4.95
N ALA A 21 10.53 -9.75 -4.71
CA ALA A 21 10.34 -8.77 -5.78
C ALA A 21 11.64 -8.51 -6.55
N LEU A 22 12.75 -8.29 -5.84
CA LEU A 22 14.07 -8.14 -6.46
C LEU A 22 14.45 -9.35 -7.30
N ARG A 23 14.22 -10.57 -6.78
CA ARG A 23 14.49 -11.82 -7.49
C ARG A 23 13.71 -11.90 -8.80
N ARG A 24 12.40 -11.62 -8.77
CA ARG A 24 11.53 -11.69 -9.94
C ARG A 24 11.90 -10.65 -11.01
N PHE A 25 12.21 -9.43 -10.63
CA PHE A 25 12.65 -8.42 -11.58
C PHE A 25 14.03 -8.76 -12.19
N LYS A 26 14.94 -9.40 -11.42
CA LYS A 26 16.18 -9.94 -11.99
C LYS A 26 15.93 -11.04 -13.02
N GLU A 27 15.00 -11.95 -12.76
CA GLU A 27 14.58 -12.97 -13.72
C GLU A 27 14.01 -12.37 -15.01
N LEU A 28 13.33 -11.23 -14.91
CA LEU A 28 12.85 -10.48 -16.08
C LEU A 28 13.99 -9.81 -16.85
N GLY A 29 15.20 -9.71 -16.28
CA GLY A 29 16.38 -9.14 -16.90
C GLY A 29 16.78 -7.76 -16.38
N VAL A 30 16.20 -7.27 -15.29
CA VAL A 30 16.56 -5.98 -14.69
C VAL A 30 17.79 -6.15 -13.81
N ALA A 31 18.98 -5.94 -14.39
CA ALA A 31 20.25 -6.23 -13.72
C ALA A 31 20.55 -5.33 -12.50
N ASP A 32 20.07 -4.08 -12.52
CA ASP A 32 20.33 -3.06 -11.49
C ASP A 32 19.13 -2.81 -10.57
N ILE A 33 18.27 -3.82 -10.40
CA ILE A 33 16.99 -3.68 -9.68
C ILE A 33 17.18 -3.22 -8.23
N GLU A 34 18.24 -3.60 -7.54
CA GLU A 34 18.51 -3.19 -6.15
C GLU A 34 18.71 -1.68 -6.01
N ARG A 35 19.12 -0.99 -7.10
CA ARG A 35 19.24 0.47 -7.12
C ARG A 35 17.92 1.16 -7.44
N ARG A 36 16.95 0.43 -8.01
CA ARG A 36 15.66 0.95 -8.44
C ARG A 36 14.56 0.75 -7.42
N LEU A 37 14.62 -0.37 -6.69
CA LEU A 37 13.67 -0.75 -5.66
C LEU A 37 14.37 -0.71 -4.29
N ASP A 38 14.46 0.49 -3.72
CA ASP A 38 14.82 0.68 -2.32
C ASP A 38 13.59 0.45 -1.43
N PRO A 39 13.73 -0.07 -0.19
CA PRO A 39 12.59 -0.30 0.72
C PRO A 39 11.75 0.93 0.98
N TYR A 40 12.33 2.13 0.85
CA TYR A 40 11.71 3.39 1.25
C TYR A 40 11.60 4.40 0.11
N THR A 41 12.31 4.19 -1.00
CA THR A 41 12.37 5.14 -2.12
C THR A 41 12.55 4.39 -3.44
N GLN A 42 11.47 4.23 -4.18
CA GLN A 42 11.56 3.79 -5.58
C GLN A 42 12.16 4.91 -6.42
N THR A 43 13.04 4.58 -7.36
CA THR A 43 13.66 5.56 -8.25
C THR A 43 13.37 5.28 -9.72
N GLY A 44 13.40 6.34 -10.56
CA GLY A 44 13.09 6.23 -11.98
C GLY A 44 11.68 5.72 -12.22
N ILE A 45 11.49 4.90 -13.25
CA ILE A 45 10.17 4.42 -13.68
C ILE A 45 9.40 3.67 -12.57
N PHE A 46 10.10 3.05 -11.61
CA PHE A 46 9.47 2.34 -10.50
C PHE A 46 8.78 3.31 -9.53
N GLY A 47 9.43 4.42 -9.19
CA GLY A 47 8.81 5.49 -8.43
C GLY A 47 7.76 6.25 -9.25
N ASP A 48 8.05 6.50 -10.53
CA ASP A 48 7.17 7.25 -11.41
C ASP A 48 5.82 6.54 -11.62
N VAL A 49 5.79 5.19 -11.70
CA VAL A 49 4.53 4.44 -11.82
C VAL A 49 3.73 4.43 -10.51
N GLU A 50 4.39 4.43 -9.36
CA GLU A 50 3.71 4.53 -8.05
C GLU A 50 3.19 5.95 -7.78
N GLU A 51 3.87 6.97 -8.30
CA GLU A 51 3.41 8.36 -8.20
C GLU A 51 2.39 8.74 -9.30
N GLY A 52 2.13 7.82 -10.25
CA GLY A 52 1.21 8.07 -11.37
C GLY A 52 1.76 9.00 -12.45
N LYS A 53 3.08 9.27 -12.46
CA LYS A 53 3.76 10.05 -13.51
C LYS A 53 3.85 9.32 -14.83
N VAL A 54 3.85 7.99 -14.78
CA VAL A 54 3.80 7.11 -15.94
C VAL A 54 2.67 6.11 -15.78
N THR A 55 2.03 5.76 -16.89
CA THR A 55 1.00 4.73 -16.95
C THR A 55 1.62 3.33 -16.87
N ALA A 56 0.80 2.30 -16.63
CA ALA A 56 1.25 0.91 -16.67
C ALA A 56 1.87 0.55 -18.04
N GLU A 57 1.33 1.09 -19.13
CA GLU A 57 1.82 0.83 -20.47
C GLU A 57 3.18 1.51 -20.72
N GLU A 58 3.35 2.75 -20.28
CA GLU A 58 4.63 3.47 -20.38
C GLU A 58 5.70 2.78 -19.51
N PHE A 59 5.34 2.34 -18.30
CA PHE A 59 6.24 1.54 -17.45
C PHE A 59 6.66 0.26 -18.17
N ARG A 60 5.72 -0.50 -18.71
CA ARG A 60 5.96 -1.74 -19.46
C ARG A 60 6.90 -1.51 -20.66
N ALA A 61 6.62 -0.46 -21.44
CA ALA A 61 7.40 -0.12 -22.60
C ALA A 61 8.86 0.23 -22.23
N GLU A 62 9.04 1.07 -21.20
CA GLU A 62 10.38 1.46 -20.74
C GLU A 62 11.12 0.29 -20.08
N LEU A 63 10.43 -0.55 -19.28
CA LEU A 63 11.03 -1.75 -18.72
C LEU A 63 11.48 -2.72 -19.82
N SER A 64 10.67 -2.89 -20.87
CA SER A 64 11.01 -3.69 -22.06
C SER A 64 12.28 -3.18 -22.72
N ARG A 65 12.44 -1.85 -22.85
CA ARG A 65 13.65 -1.20 -23.40
C ARG A 65 14.87 -1.48 -22.52
N ILE A 66 14.72 -1.39 -21.19
CA ILE A 66 15.80 -1.66 -20.22
C ILE A 66 16.30 -3.09 -20.33
N VAL A 67 15.39 -4.06 -20.44
CA VAL A 67 15.75 -5.49 -20.49
C VAL A 67 16.07 -6.00 -21.90
N GLY A 68 15.88 -5.17 -22.95
CA GLY A 68 16.20 -5.51 -24.33
C GLY A 68 15.24 -6.53 -24.98
N ARG A 69 14.04 -6.74 -24.41
CA ARG A 69 12.99 -7.61 -24.99
C ARG A 69 11.60 -7.09 -24.63
N THR A 70 10.62 -7.43 -25.43
CA THR A 70 9.23 -7.06 -25.12
C THR A 70 8.74 -7.84 -23.88
N LEU A 71 8.25 -7.10 -22.90
CA LEU A 71 7.55 -7.62 -21.72
C LEU A 71 6.05 -7.42 -21.89
N SER A 72 5.26 -8.39 -21.38
CA SER A 72 3.81 -8.27 -21.24
C SER A 72 3.43 -7.51 -19.97
N PHE A 73 2.13 -7.15 -19.85
CA PHE A 73 1.58 -6.65 -18.58
C PHE A 73 1.78 -7.69 -17.46
N ASP A 74 1.56 -8.97 -17.75
CA ASP A 74 1.69 -10.05 -16.78
C ASP A 74 3.15 -10.28 -16.35
N ASP A 75 4.14 -10.03 -17.21
CA ASP A 75 5.55 -10.02 -16.80
C ASP A 75 5.81 -8.93 -15.76
N CYS A 76 5.33 -7.72 -16.00
CA CYS A 76 5.47 -6.61 -15.05
C CYS A 76 4.71 -6.91 -13.74
N LYS A 77 3.49 -7.42 -13.84
CA LYS A 77 2.68 -7.87 -12.71
C LYS A 77 3.39 -8.96 -11.90
N TYR A 78 4.01 -9.94 -12.57
CA TYR A 78 4.81 -10.98 -11.92
C TYR A 78 5.92 -10.39 -11.06
N GLY A 79 6.65 -9.41 -11.58
CA GLY A 79 7.71 -8.71 -10.84
C GLY A 79 7.15 -8.00 -9.59
N TRP A 80 6.13 -7.15 -9.77
CA TRP A 80 5.52 -6.38 -8.68
C TRP A 80 4.85 -7.27 -7.61
N LEU A 81 4.19 -8.35 -8.01
CA LEU A 81 3.58 -9.30 -7.07
C LEU A 81 4.62 -10.09 -6.26
N GLY A 82 5.91 -9.96 -6.55
CA GLY A 82 6.97 -10.43 -5.67
C GLY A 82 6.93 -9.80 -4.27
N TYR A 83 6.47 -8.55 -4.15
CA TYR A 83 6.25 -7.93 -2.85
C TYR A 83 5.20 -8.65 -2.00
N ARG A 84 4.22 -9.30 -2.62
CA ARG A 84 3.16 -10.01 -1.90
C ARG A 84 3.68 -11.32 -1.30
N LYS A 85 3.90 -11.36 0.00
CA LYS A 85 4.18 -12.59 0.73
C LYS A 85 2.89 -13.31 1.10
N GLU A 86 2.04 -12.66 1.85
CA GLU A 86 0.74 -13.17 2.31
C GLU A 86 -0.20 -12.03 2.70
N VAL A 87 -1.50 -12.32 2.74
CA VAL A 87 -2.51 -11.50 3.40
C VAL A 87 -2.98 -12.30 4.62
N PRO A 88 -2.47 -12.02 5.84
CA PRO A 88 -2.82 -12.80 7.01
C PRO A 88 -4.31 -12.73 7.32
N GLN A 89 -4.96 -13.88 7.51
CA GLN A 89 -6.39 -13.94 7.78
C GLN A 89 -6.79 -13.13 9.02
N ARG A 90 -5.93 -13.12 10.08
CA ARG A 90 -6.15 -12.30 11.27
C ARG A 90 -6.33 -10.82 10.97
N ASN A 91 -5.61 -10.29 9.96
CA ASN A 91 -5.72 -8.89 9.55
C ASN A 91 -7.07 -8.62 8.88
N LEU A 92 -7.51 -9.52 8.01
CA LEU A 92 -8.81 -9.43 7.34
C LEU A 92 -9.97 -9.53 8.35
N ASP A 93 -9.86 -10.44 9.32
CA ASP A 93 -10.85 -10.59 10.38
C ASP A 93 -10.92 -9.35 11.29
N ALA A 94 -9.77 -8.74 11.58
CA ALA A 94 -9.69 -7.47 12.31
C ALA A 94 -10.38 -6.33 11.55
N LEU A 95 -10.16 -6.21 10.24
CA LEU A 95 -10.83 -5.20 9.41
C LEU A 95 -12.36 -5.40 9.42
N ARG A 96 -12.83 -6.64 9.25
CA ARG A 96 -14.27 -6.95 9.31
C ARG A 96 -14.87 -6.59 10.68
N ARG A 97 -14.15 -6.92 11.76
CA ARG A 97 -14.57 -6.61 13.14
C ARG A 97 -14.65 -5.10 13.36
N LEU A 98 -13.59 -4.34 13.02
CA LEU A 98 -13.53 -2.88 13.18
C LEU A 98 -14.66 -2.19 12.42
N ARG A 99 -14.93 -2.65 11.19
CA ARG A 99 -16.06 -2.16 10.40
C ARG A 99 -17.41 -2.47 11.07
N GLY A 100 -17.56 -3.67 11.63
CA GLY A 100 -18.75 -4.09 12.39
C GLY A 100 -18.96 -3.28 13.69
N GLU A 101 -17.88 -2.79 14.30
CA GLU A 101 -17.90 -1.91 15.47
C GLU A 101 -18.16 -0.43 15.09
N GLY A 102 -18.31 -0.11 13.79
CA GLY A 102 -18.71 1.21 13.31
C GLY A 102 -17.55 2.14 12.95
N TYR A 103 -16.30 1.66 12.97
CA TYR A 103 -15.17 2.45 12.48
C TYR A 103 -15.22 2.62 10.97
N ARG A 104 -14.85 3.81 10.49
CA ARG A 104 -14.67 4.09 9.08
C ARG A 104 -13.27 3.70 8.65
N LEU A 105 -13.14 2.67 7.81
CA LEU A 105 -11.86 2.16 7.35
C LEU A 105 -11.50 2.80 6.01
N ILE A 106 -10.31 3.39 5.90
CA ILE A 106 -9.78 4.05 4.70
C ILE A 106 -8.41 3.44 4.40
N LEU A 107 -8.14 3.13 3.14
CA LEU A 107 -6.81 2.73 2.70
C LEU A 107 -6.04 3.96 2.16
N LEU A 108 -4.78 4.11 2.57
CA LEU A 108 -3.84 5.12 2.07
C LEU A 108 -2.51 4.46 1.73
N SER A 109 -2.30 4.12 0.46
CA SER A 109 -1.19 3.27 0.04
C SER A 109 -0.37 3.85 -1.11
N ASN A 110 0.96 3.80 -0.96
CA ASN A 110 1.88 3.93 -2.09
C ASN A 110 1.84 2.61 -2.85
N THR A 111 1.39 2.64 -4.09
CA THR A 111 1.14 1.44 -4.89
C THR A 111 1.07 1.76 -6.38
N ASN A 112 0.83 0.73 -7.19
CA ASN A 112 0.86 0.83 -8.65
C ASN A 112 -0.25 -0.03 -9.30
N PRO A 113 -0.54 0.18 -10.61
CA PRO A 113 -1.58 -0.55 -11.32
C PRO A 113 -1.39 -2.06 -11.34
N PHE A 114 -0.15 -2.56 -11.32
CA PHE A 114 0.14 -4.00 -11.38
C PHE A 114 -0.24 -4.69 -10.08
N MET A 115 0.11 -4.10 -8.93
CA MET A 115 -0.31 -4.60 -7.61
C MET A 115 -1.84 -4.55 -7.49
N MET A 116 -2.46 -3.44 -7.90
CA MET A 116 -3.91 -3.28 -7.83
C MET A 116 -4.67 -4.19 -8.79
N SER A 117 -4.07 -4.62 -9.91
CA SER A 117 -4.68 -5.60 -10.82
C SER A 117 -4.91 -6.98 -10.17
N TRP A 118 -4.27 -7.24 -9.04
CA TRP A 118 -4.52 -8.40 -8.18
C TRP A 118 -5.38 -8.02 -6.97
N ALA A 119 -5.02 -6.97 -6.25
CA ALA A 119 -5.68 -6.62 -4.99
C ALA A 119 -7.17 -6.27 -5.16
N LEU A 120 -7.57 -5.75 -6.32
CA LEU A 120 -8.96 -5.44 -6.66
C LEU A 120 -9.73 -6.65 -7.25
N THR A 121 -9.22 -7.86 -7.09
CA THR A 121 -9.90 -9.11 -7.47
C THR A 121 -10.17 -9.97 -6.25
N LYS A 122 -11.00 -10.99 -6.41
CA LYS A 122 -11.29 -11.97 -5.34
C LYS A 122 -10.08 -12.78 -4.89
N ASP A 123 -8.97 -12.75 -5.66
CA ASP A 123 -7.73 -13.41 -5.27
C ASP A 123 -7.03 -12.71 -4.08
N PHE A 124 -7.48 -11.50 -3.72
CA PHE A 124 -6.92 -10.74 -2.60
C PHE A 124 -7.05 -11.49 -1.27
N ASP A 125 -8.23 -12.01 -0.97
CA ASP A 125 -8.51 -12.68 0.30
C ASP A 125 -8.68 -14.21 0.19
N GLY A 126 -8.24 -14.78 -0.93
CA GLY A 126 -8.32 -16.23 -1.18
C GLY A 126 -9.63 -16.67 -1.84
N GLY A 127 -10.36 -15.76 -2.47
CA GLY A 127 -11.48 -16.10 -3.36
C GLY A 127 -12.87 -15.66 -2.89
N THR A 128 -12.97 -14.91 -1.78
CA THR A 128 -14.26 -14.44 -1.24
C THR A 128 -14.52 -12.97 -1.51
N GLY A 129 -13.49 -12.09 -1.42
CA GLY A 129 -13.63 -10.66 -1.63
C GLY A 129 -12.36 -9.99 -2.13
N SER A 130 -12.51 -8.79 -2.65
CA SER A 130 -11.43 -7.90 -3.09
C SER A 130 -11.04 -6.92 -1.97
N LEU A 131 -9.92 -6.20 -2.17
CA LEU A 131 -9.50 -5.15 -1.26
C LEU A 131 -10.61 -4.12 -0.99
N GLU A 132 -11.42 -3.77 -2.00
CA GLU A 132 -12.51 -2.80 -1.88
C GLU A 132 -13.59 -3.22 -0.88
N ASP A 133 -13.79 -4.52 -0.66
CA ASP A 133 -14.82 -5.02 0.25
C ASP A 133 -14.51 -4.73 1.73
N TYR A 134 -13.26 -4.39 2.03
CA TYR A 134 -12.78 -4.12 3.40
C TYR A 134 -12.78 -2.65 3.77
N PHE A 135 -12.76 -1.74 2.79
CA PHE A 135 -12.56 -0.32 3.02
C PHE A 135 -13.73 0.51 2.51
N TYR A 136 -13.97 1.62 3.17
CA TYR A 136 -14.93 2.63 2.74
C TYR A 136 -14.41 3.42 1.54
N ALA A 137 -13.11 3.75 1.55
CA ALA A 137 -12.44 4.47 0.48
C ALA A 137 -11.00 3.98 0.30
N LEU A 138 -10.50 4.05 -0.95
CA LEU A 138 -9.14 3.70 -1.32
C LEU A 138 -8.41 4.91 -1.89
N TYR A 139 -7.35 5.33 -1.23
CA TYR A 139 -6.42 6.36 -1.69
C TYR A 139 -5.13 5.69 -2.18
N LEU A 140 -5.00 5.60 -3.50
CA LEU A 140 -3.91 4.90 -4.18
C LEU A 140 -3.01 5.95 -4.84
N SER A 141 -1.73 5.97 -4.51
CA SER A 141 -0.79 7.01 -4.92
C SER A 141 -0.80 7.28 -6.43
N TYR A 142 -0.78 6.23 -7.24
CA TYR A 142 -0.77 6.35 -8.70
C TYR A 142 -2.06 6.96 -9.30
N ARG A 143 -3.18 6.93 -8.56
CA ARG A 143 -4.45 7.58 -8.97
C ARG A 143 -4.52 9.04 -8.53
N ILE A 144 -3.91 9.36 -7.40
CA ILE A 144 -3.92 10.71 -6.82
C ILE A 144 -2.78 11.57 -7.38
N GLY A 145 -1.68 10.94 -7.84
CA GLY A 145 -0.51 11.63 -8.36
C GLY A 145 0.45 12.13 -7.27
N VAL A 146 0.37 11.56 -6.07
CA VAL A 146 1.23 11.92 -4.93
C VAL A 146 1.41 10.72 -4.01
N MET A 147 2.57 10.61 -3.36
CA MET A 147 2.92 9.50 -2.46
C MET A 147 3.17 9.98 -1.02
N LYS A 148 2.92 9.11 -0.03
CA LYS A 148 3.47 9.28 1.31
C LYS A 148 5.00 9.34 1.22
N PRO A 149 5.69 10.18 1.99
CA PRO A 149 5.20 10.98 3.13
C PRO A 149 4.76 12.41 2.78
N ASP A 150 4.47 12.74 1.51
CA ASP A 150 4.00 14.08 1.15
C ASP A 150 2.67 14.40 1.87
N ALA A 151 2.63 15.55 2.55
CA ALA A 151 1.46 16.01 3.28
C ALA A 151 0.21 16.15 2.40
N LYS A 152 0.37 16.41 1.10
CA LYS A 152 -0.74 16.53 0.14
C LYS A 152 -1.53 15.23 0.02
N PHE A 153 -0.88 14.06 0.19
CA PHE A 153 -1.59 12.79 0.10
C PHE A 153 -2.50 12.57 1.32
N PHE A 154 -2.05 12.94 2.52
CA PHE A 154 -2.89 12.94 3.71
C PHE A 154 -3.99 14.00 3.62
N GLN A 155 -3.66 15.19 3.07
CA GLN A 155 -4.64 16.27 2.91
C GLN A 155 -5.77 15.85 1.95
N ALA A 156 -5.47 15.10 0.89
CA ALA A 156 -6.49 14.55 0.00
C ALA A 156 -7.50 13.67 0.75
N VAL A 157 -7.04 12.86 1.73
CA VAL A 157 -7.94 12.06 2.58
C VAL A 157 -8.78 12.97 3.48
N ILE A 158 -8.14 13.94 4.15
CA ILE A 158 -8.81 14.87 5.07
C ILE A 158 -9.94 15.61 4.34
N ASP A 159 -9.64 16.19 3.19
CA ASP A 159 -10.57 17.04 2.44
C ASP A 159 -11.73 16.24 1.82
N ASN A 160 -11.42 15.11 1.18
CA ASN A 160 -12.46 14.33 0.48
C ASN A 160 -13.35 13.56 1.45
N GLU A 161 -12.79 13.09 2.56
CA GLU A 161 -13.54 12.28 3.53
C GLU A 161 -14.12 13.13 4.67
N HIS A 162 -13.79 14.42 4.72
CA HIS A 162 -14.20 15.36 5.76
C HIS A 162 -13.90 14.85 7.17
N ILE A 163 -12.72 14.25 7.34
CA ILE A 163 -12.28 13.69 8.61
C ILE A 163 -11.43 14.71 9.40
N LEU A 164 -11.40 14.52 10.72
CA LEU A 164 -10.52 15.28 11.61
C LEU A 164 -9.31 14.40 11.96
N PRO A 165 -8.06 14.88 11.77
CA PRO A 165 -6.86 14.12 12.11
C PRO A 165 -6.85 13.61 13.56
N GLU A 166 -7.29 14.42 14.53
CA GLU A 166 -7.37 14.07 15.95
C GLU A 166 -8.41 12.97 16.28
N GLU A 167 -9.39 12.75 15.38
CA GLU A 167 -10.37 11.66 15.45
C GLU A 167 -9.98 10.47 14.56
N SER A 168 -8.77 10.49 14.02
CA SER A 168 -8.29 9.51 13.05
C SER A 168 -7.00 8.85 13.54
N LEU A 169 -6.86 7.54 13.31
CA LEU A 169 -5.66 6.77 13.60
C LEU A 169 -5.07 6.27 12.28
N PHE A 170 -3.82 6.62 12.02
CA PHE A 170 -3.06 6.15 10.86
C PHE A 170 -2.14 4.99 11.26
N VAL A 171 -2.24 3.87 10.55
CA VAL A 171 -1.48 2.64 10.76
C VAL A 171 -0.61 2.37 9.54
N ASP A 172 0.70 2.44 9.70
CA ASP A 172 1.68 2.35 8.61
C ASP A 172 3.02 1.83 9.16
N ASP A 173 3.72 0.96 8.47
CA ASP A 173 5.00 0.39 8.91
C ASP A 173 6.21 1.30 8.63
N GLY A 174 6.01 2.37 7.85
CA GLY A 174 7.04 3.34 7.48
C GLY A 174 7.20 4.48 8.51
N PRO A 175 8.31 4.57 9.28
CA PRO A 175 8.48 5.62 10.29
C PRO A 175 8.39 7.04 9.73
N ARG A 176 8.79 7.27 8.47
CA ARG A 176 8.70 8.58 7.80
C ARG A 176 7.25 8.98 7.51
N ASN A 177 6.41 8.02 7.15
CA ASN A 177 4.98 8.22 6.92
C ASN A 177 4.27 8.55 8.24
N ILE A 178 4.62 7.82 9.30
CA ILE A 178 4.13 8.05 10.67
C ILE A 178 4.50 9.46 11.15
N GLU A 179 5.73 9.91 10.93
CA GLU A 179 6.16 11.26 11.31
C GLU A 179 5.37 12.35 10.56
N ALA A 180 5.16 12.14 9.25
CA ALA A 180 4.37 13.07 8.43
C ALA A 180 2.91 13.16 8.93
N ALA A 181 2.28 12.02 9.23
CA ALA A 181 0.92 11.98 9.77
C ALA A 181 0.80 12.67 11.12
N ARG A 182 1.77 12.45 12.03
CA ARG A 182 1.81 13.13 13.34
C ARG A 182 1.88 14.65 13.22
N LYS A 183 2.67 15.17 12.27
CA LYS A 183 2.76 16.63 12.02
C LYS A 183 1.43 17.23 11.58
N LEU A 184 0.54 16.41 11.01
CA LEU A 184 -0.81 16.80 10.61
C LEU A 184 -1.87 16.56 11.71
N GLY A 185 -1.47 16.06 12.88
CA GLY A 185 -2.36 15.85 14.02
C GLY A 185 -3.02 14.48 14.10
N PHE A 186 -2.65 13.52 13.25
CA PHE A 186 -3.15 12.16 13.35
C PHE A 186 -2.61 11.43 14.59
N ASN A 187 -3.45 10.59 15.19
CA ASN A 187 -2.96 9.51 16.03
C ASN A 187 -2.29 8.48 15.13
N THR A 188 -1.27 7.78 15.63
CA THR A 188 -0.47 6.89 14.78
C THR A 188 -0.10 5.60 15.47
N MET A 189 -0.03 4.52 14.68
CA MET A 189 0.51 3.23 15.06
C MET A 189 1.50 2.78 13.99
N CYS A 190 2.70 2.31 14.42
CA CYS A 190 3.77 1.88 13.52
C CYS A 190 4.11 0.40 13.76
N PRO A 191 3.32 -0.54 13.25
CA PRO A 191 3.65 -1.96 13.35
C PRO A 191 4.82 -2.30 12.43
N LYS A 192 5.56 -3.35 12.77
CA LYS A 192 6.57 -3.91 11.87
C LYS A 192 5.89 -4.80 10.81
N ASN A 193 6.50 -4.91 9.64
CA ASN A 193 6.05 -5.83 8.60
C ASN A 193 5.82 -7.24 9.15
N GLY A 194 4.60 -7.75 9.02
CA GLY A 194 4.17 -9.08 9.51
C GLY A 194 3.87 -9.15 11.01
N GLU A 195 3.92 -8.04 11.74
CA GLU A 195 3.53 -7.97 13.16
C GLU A 195 2.04 -8.26 13.34
N ASP A 196 1.69 -8.85 14.48
CA ASP A 196 0.29 -9.06 14.90
C ASP A 196 -0.25 -7.76 15.52
N TRP A 197 -0.56 -6.79 14.65
CA TRP A 197 -1.07 -5.48 15.05
C TRP A 197 -2.53 -5.47 15.55
N PRO A 198 -3.44 -6.39 15.14
CA PRO A 198 -4.84 -6.33 15.49
C PRO A 198 -5.11 -6.23 16.99
N GLN A 199 -4.44 -7.05 17.80
CA GLN A 199 -4.63 -7.00 19.25
C GLN A 199 -4.18 -5.67 19.84
N ALA A 200 -2.99 -5.22 19.49
CA ALA A 200 -2.44 -3.93 19.97
C ALA A 200 -3.32 -2.74 19.56
N LEU A 201 -3.89 -2.78 18.34
CA LEU A 201 -4.85 -1.76 17.88
C LEU A 201 -6.12 -1.76 18.74
N MET A 202 -6.72 -2.93 19.01
CA MET A 202 -7.92 -3.03 19.85
C MET A 202 -7.67 -2.49 21.26
N GLU A 203 -6.54 -2.81 21.86
CA GLU A 203 -6.14 -2.28 23.18
C GLU A 203 -5.96 -0.77 23.18
N MET A 204 -5.48 -0.20 22.07
CA MET A 204 -5.33 1.25 21.89
C MET A 204 -6.68 1.95 21.77
N LEU A 205 -7.63 1.36 21.05
CA LEU A 205 -8.97 1.91 20.82
C LEU A 205 -9.88 1.80 22.06
N ALA A 206 -9.57 0.89 22.99
CA ALA A 206 -10.34 0.69 24.23
C ALA A 206 -10.02 1.72 25.35
N LYS A 207 -8.98 2.55 25.16
CA LYS A 207 -8.55 3.60 26.11
C LYS A 207 -9.22 4.92 25.81
#